data_4f9147d8435143dff8673b6770c61e17
#
_entry.id   4f9147d8435143dff8673b6770c61e17
#
_cell.length_a   1.000
_cell.length_b   1.000
_cell.length_c   1.000
_cell.angle_alpha   90.00
_cell.angle_beta   90.00
_cell.angle_gamma   90.00
#
_symmetry.space_group_name_H-M   'P 1'
#
loop_
_entity.id
_entity.type
_entity.pdbx_description
1 polymer ?
#
loop_
_entity_poly.entity_id
_entity_poly.type
_entity_poly.pdbx_seq_one_letter_code
_entity_poly.pdbx_strand_id
1 'polypeptide(L)'
;MKRQQQGMAIIMALLIVALAATAAATVLWQQSLWWRQADNDRARADIRLIADAGVGWAGDILAFDARSSGAVDHLGELWAQPLPQTEAEQTRISGQLSDAQGRFNVHNLLLPDGKEDAVQVQLYRRLLAQLQLPAALADTLLDWLDADDEQRPQGAESAWYAAQQPPYAMPPANRVQKLAQLRWVKGYNSQVLARLAPHLTLLPQRTALNVNTISLPLMMALVPGLGRGQAQALINQRSTTYFKDKADFGLRLTGNLVPLAVEYGVRSDYFLLQSEIRHPRSMLRVDALLLRNEQASKVLWREEGVVPVAAATNGES
;
A
#
# COMPACT_ATOMS: atom_id res chain seq x y z
N MET A 1 67.53 19.25 48.41
CA MET A 1 67.16 18.86 47.02
C MET A 1 66.34 17.52 46.89
N LYS A 2 66.55 16.53 47.75
CA LYS A 2 65.79 15.22 47.60
C LYS A 2 64.26 15.28 47.80
N ARG A 3 63.68 16.20 48.60
CA ARG A 3 62.23 16.30 48.83
C ARG A 3 61.43 16.89 47.65
N GLN A 4 62.00 17.73 46.85
CA GLN A 4 61.37 18.32 45.66
C GLN A 4 61.26 17.32 44.48
N GLN A 5 62.20 16.36 44.37
CA GLN A 5 62.16 15.31 43.36
C GLN A 5 61.09 14.26 43.62
N GLN A 6 60.79 13.99 44.93
CA GLN A 6 59.67 13.05 45.27
C GLN A 6 58.29 13.59 44.94
N GLY A 7 58.02 14.90 45.05
CA GLY A 7 56.77 15.50 44.67
C GLY A 7 56.52 15.44 43.17
N MET A 8 57.54 15.64 42.35
CA MET A 8 57.45 15.61 40.88
C MET A 8 57.19 14.19 40.33
N ALA A 9 57.78 13.16 41.00
CA ALA A 9 57.54 11.77 40.63
C ALA A 9 56.08 11.34 40.89
N ILE A 10 55.48 11.82 41.98
CA ILE A 10 54.05 11.51 42.32
C ILE A 10 53.13 12.21 41.33
N ILE A 11 53.39 13.45 40.95
CA ILE A 11 52.61 14.18 39.94
C ILE A 11 52.67 13.48 38.56
N MET A 12 53.87 13.03 38.14
CA MET A 12 54.05 12.28 36.89
C MET A 12 53.31 10.95 36.93
N ALA A 13 53.36 10.20 38.04
CA ALA A 13 52.66 8.97 38.23
C ALA A 13 51.11 9.17 38.13
N LEU A 14 50.60 10.20 38.80
CA LEU A 14 49.18 10.55 38.74
C LEU A 14 48.78 10.98 37.31
N LEU A 15 49.61 11.72 36.59
CA LEU A 15 49.34 12.11 35.23
C LEU A 15 49.29 10.91 34.26
N ILE A 16 50.20 9.93 34.43
CA ILE A 16 50.17 8.68 33.65
C ILE A 16 48.91 7.85 33.95
N VAL A 17 48.54 7.73 35.24
CA VAL A 17 47.33 7.05 35.62
C VAL A 17 46.06 7.74 35.07
N ALA A 18 46.01 9.08 35.10
CA ALA A 18 44.90 9.82 34.54
C ALA A 18 44.79 9.65 33.01
N LEU A 19 45.93 9.68 32.30
CA LEU A 19 46.01 9.41 30.89
C LEU A 19 45.60 7.99 30.53
N ALA A 20 46.04 6.99 31.27
CA ALA A 20 45.65 5.60 31.09
C ALA A 20 44.14 5.40 31.35
N ALA A 21 43.60 6.03 32.40
CA ALA A 21 42.16 5.94 32.72
C ALA A 21 41.31 6.62 31.64
N THR A 22 41.70 7.77 31.11
CA THR A 22 40.98 8.43 30.02
C THR A 22 41.06 7.63 28.73
N ALA A 23 42.20 7.05 28.38
CA ALA A 23 42.36 6.16 27.25
C ALA A 23 41.47 4.91 27.37
N ALA A 24 41.47 4.27 28.53
CA ALA A 24 40.58 3.12 28.81
C ALA A 24 39.08 3.48 28.71
N ALA A 25 38.68 4.62 29.28
CA ALA A 25 37.31 5.12 29.19
C ALA A 25 36.86 5.39 27.75
N THR A 26 37.73 5.98 26.91
CA THR A 26 37.45 6.23 25.50
C THR A 26 37.30 4.94 24.71
N VAL A 27 38.14 3.94 24.95
CA VAL A 27 38.04 2.62 24.30
C VAL A 27 36.74 1.90 24.70
N LEU A 28 36.38 1.88 25.97
CA LEU A 28 35.16 1.29 26.47
C LEU A 28 33.92 1.97 25.90
N TRP A 29 33.96 3.31 25.80
CA TRP A 29 32.88 4.07 25.18
C TRP A 29 32.74 3.75 23.70
N GLN A 30 33.84 3.70 22.93
CA GLN A 30 33.83 3.27 21.53
C GLN A 30 33.30 1.85 21.37
N GLN A 31 33.74 0.90 22.19
CA GLN A 31 33.23 -0.46 22.17
C GLN A 31 31.71 -0.51 22.43
N SER A 32 31.20 0.28 23.36
CA SER A 32 29.77 0.34 23.64
C SER A 32 28.95 0.86 22.45
N LEU A 33 29.47 1.80 21.68
CA LEU A 33 28.83 2.29 20.45
C LEU A 33 28.83 1.21 19.35
N TRP A 34 29.92 0.48 19.18
CA TRP A 34 30.02 -0.59 18.19
C TRP A 34 29.07 -1.76 18.51
N TRP A 35 28.95 -2.13 19.78
CA TRP A 35 27.99 -3.15 20.21
C TRP A 35 26.54 -2.72 19.90
N ARG A 36 26.19 -1.49 20.22
CA ARG A 36 24.86 -0.96 19.91
C ARG A 36 24.57 -0.93 18.40
N GLN A 37 25.58 -0.56 17.60
CA GLN A 37 25.45 -0.55 16.15
C GLN A 37 25.28 -1.96 15.60
N ALA A 38 26.13 -2.90 16.01
CA ALA A 38 26.04 -4.31 15.60
C ALA A 38 24.69 -4.95 15.99
N ASP A 39 24.18 -4.65 17.18
CA ASP A 39 22.89 -5.12 17.66
C ASP A 39 21.72 -4.53 16.84
N ASN A 40 21.79 -3.25 16.48
CA ASN A 40 20.81 -2.62 15.61
C ASN A 40 20.83 -3.18 14.18
N ASP A 41 22.03 -3.42 13.64
CA ASP A 41 22.16 -3.99 12.30
C ASP A 41 21.67 -5.42 12.22
N ARG A 42 21.91 -6.22 13.27
CA ARG A 42 21.35 -7.57 13.41
C ARG A 42 19.83 -7.53 13.47
N ALA A 43 19.25 -6.69 14.33
CA ALA A 43 17.80 -6.55 14.42
C ALA A 43 17.15 -6.13 13.10
N ARG A 44 17.80 -5.25 12.33
CA ARG A 44 17.34 -4.87 10.98
C ARG A 44 17.42 -6.03 10.00
N ALA A 45 18.47 -6.83 10.05
CA ALA A 45 18.62 -8.00 9.18
C ALA A 45 17.54 -9.06 9.49
N ASP A 46 17.28 -9.33 10.76
CA ASP A 46 16.26 -10.28 11.21
C ASP A 46 14.86 -9.84 10.77
N ILE A 47 14.52 -8.55 10.94
CA ILE A 47 13.24 -8.00 10.50
C ILE A 47 13.06 -8.13 8.97
N ARG A 48 14.12 -7.90 8.18
CA ARG A 48 14.05 -8.06 6.72
C ARG A 48 13.88 -9.52 6.32
N LEU A 49 14.59 -10.44 6.96
CA LEU A 49 14.42 -11.87 6.71
C LEU A 49 12.99 -12.33 6.98
N ILE A 50 12.39 -11.86 8.08
CA ILE A 50 10.99 -12.11 8.41
C ILE A 50 10.06 -11.51 7.36
N ALA A 51 10.35 -10.29 6.88
CA ALA A 51 9.59 -9.64 5.82
C ALA A 51 9.63 -10.43 4.51
N ASP A 52 10.81 -10.92 4.13
CA ASP A 52 11.01 -11.76 2.94
C ASP A 52 10.23 -13.08 3.04
N ALA A 53 10.31 -13.72 4.19
CA ALA A 53 9.54 -14.94 4.47
C ALA A 53 8.03 -14.69 4.40
N GLY A 54 7.54 -13.55 4.92
CA GLY A 54 6.13 -13.15 4.86
C GLY A 54 5.64 -12.92 3.42
N VAL A 55 6.44 -12.26 2.59
CA VAL A 55 6.13 -12.07 1.16
C VAL A 55 6.12 -13.41 0.42
N GLY A 56 7.10 -14.27 0.67
CA GLY A 56 7.16 -15.62 0.10
C GLY A 56 5.92 -16.45 0.47
N TRP A 57 5.58 -16.48 1.76
CA TRP A 57 4.40 -17.20 2.24
C TRP A 57 3.08 -16.68 1.63
N ALA A 58 2.93 -15.37 1.48
CA ALA A 58 1.79 -14.78 0.78
C ALA A 58 1.71 -15.25 -0.68
N GLY A 59 2.86 -15.33 -1.36
CA GLY A 59 2.96 -15.88 -2.70
C GLY A 59 2.55 -17.35 -2.79
N ASP A 60 2.96 -18.17 -1.82
CA ASP A 60 2.63 -19.59 -1.75
C ASP A 60 1.13 -19.83 -1.50
N ILE A 61 0.50 -19.01 -0.64
CA ILE A 61 -0.95 -19.05 -0.43
C ILE A 61 -1.70 -18.77 -1.73
N LEU A 62 -1.31 -17.73 -2.47
CA LEU A 62 -1.95 -17.38 -3.74
C LEU A 62 -1.72 -18.47 -4.81
N ALA A 63 -0.53 -19.09 -4.85
CA ALA A 63 -0.24 -20.19 -5.75
C ALA A 63 -1.03 -21.46 -5.38
N PHE A 64 -1.18 -21.75 -4.10
CA PHE A 64 -2.02 -22.83 -3.62
C PHE A 64 -3.48 -22.61 -3.99
N ASP A 65 -3.99 -21.41 -3.74
CA ASP A 65 -5.34 -20.99 -4.08
C ASP A 65 -5.63 -21.14 -5.57
N ALA A 66 -4.74 -20.66 -6.45
CA ALA A 66 -4.88 -20.80 -7.90
C ALA A 66 -5.06 -22.26 -8.37
N ARG A 67 -4.48 -23.24 -7.64
CA ARG A 67 -4.58 -24.66 -7.95
C ARG A 67 -5.80 -25.35 -7.32
N SER A 68 -6.31 -24.85 -6.20
CA SER A 68 -7.30 -25.55 -5.36
C SER A 68 -8.69 -24.93 -5.40
N SER A 69 -8.82 -23.62 -5.47
CA SER A 69 -10.10 -22.90 -5.29
C SER A 69 -10.83 -22.60 -6.61
N GLY A 70 -10.23 -22.91 -7.75
CA GLY A 70 -10.89 -22.73 -9.05
C GLY A 70 -10.85 -21.30 -9.57
N ALA A 71 -11.93 -20.89 -10.28
CA ALA A 71 -11.98 -19.66 -11.05
C ALA A 71 -12.70 -18.50 -10.33
N VAL A 72 -13.00 -18.62 -9.05
CA VAL A 72 -13.78 -17.63 -8.29
C VAL A 72 -13.02 -17.20 -7.05
N ASP A 73 -12.77 -15.91 -6.95
CA ASP A 73 -12.12 -15.30 -5.77
C ASP A 73 -13.13 -14.55 -4.92
N HIS A 74 -13.14 -14.82 -3.62
CA HIS A 74 -14.05 -14.20 -2.67
C HIS A 74 -13.44 -14.06 -1.26
N LEU A 75 -14.07 -13.24 -0.42
CA LEU A 75 -13.55 -12.90 0.91
C LEU A 75 -13.60 -14.05 1.96
N GLY A 76 -14.19 -15.19 1.62
CA GLY A 76 -14.21 -16.40 2.46
C GLY A 76 -13.02 -17.33 2.26
N GLU A 77 -12.11 -17.02 1.33
CA GLU A 77 -10.95 -17.85 1.01
C GLU A 77 -9.78 -17.64 1.96
N LEU A 78 -8.83 -18.56 1.94
CA LEU A 78 -7.67 -18.54 2.84
C LEU A 78 -6.83 -17.27 2.69
N TRP A 79 -6.62 -16.80 1.46
CA TRP A 79 -5.85 -15.59 1.20
C TRP A 79 -6.48 -14.33 1.82
N ALA A 80 -7.81 -14.28 1.96
CA ALA A 80 -8.53 -13.13 2.51
C ALA A 80 -8.48 -13.08 4.04
N GLN A 81 -8.05 -14.16 4.70
CA GLN A 81 -7.94 -14.19 6.14
C GLN A 81 -6.70 -13.43 6.60
N PRO A 82 -6.82 -12.57 7.62
CA PRO A 82 -5.63 -11.92 8.19
C PRO A 82 -4.66 -12.97 8.72
N LEU A 83 -3.37 -12.72 8.54
CA LEU A 83 -2.34 -13.53 9.15
C LEU A 83 -2.53 -13.49 10.67
N PRO A 84 -2.64 -14.64 11.35
CA PRO A 84 -2.65 -14.68 12.80
C PRO A 84 -1.42 -13.94 13.35
N GLN A 85 -1.63 -13.13 14.39
CA GLN A 85 -0.50 -12.48 15.05
C GLN A 85 0.46 -13.56 15.55
N THR A 86 1.63 -13.63 14.92
CA THR A 86 2.65 -14.61 15.25
C THR A 86 3.76 -13.89 16.00
N GLU A 87 4.12 -14.40 17.16
CA GLU A 87 5.26 -13.93 17.93
C GLU A 87 6.43 -14.89 17.72
N ALA A 88 7.53 -14.37 17.20
CA ALA A 88 8.80 -15.07 17.09
C ALA A 88 9.84 -14.29 17.92
N GLU A 89 10.28 -14.87 19.01
CA GLU A 89 11.17 -14.23 19.98
C GLU A 89 10.58 -12.91 20.50
N GLN A 90 11.14 -11.77 20.09
CA GLN A 90 10.67 -10.42 20.47
C GLN A 90 9.97 -9.71 19.31
N THR A 91 9.69 -10.42 18.21
CA THR A 91 9.13 -9.84 16.98
C THR A 91 7.68 -10.29 16.82
N ARG A 92 6.79 -9.32 16.64
CA ARG A 92 5.38 -9.57 16.34
C ARG A 92 5.14 -9.29 14.85
N ILE A 93 4.50 -10.25 14.19
CA ILE A 93 4.19 -10.19 12.75
C ILE A 93 2.69 -10.16 12.61
N SER A 94 2.20 -9.24 11.78
CA SER A 94 0.83 -9.21 11.28
C SER A 94 0.81 -8.90 9.80
N GLY A 95 -0.19 -9.37 9.08
CA GLY A 95 -0.30 -9.14 7.65
C GLY A 95 -1.67 -9.50 7.10
N GLN A 96 -2.00 -8.94 5.95
CA GLN A 96 -3.23 -9.23 5.24
C GLN A 96 -2.99 -9.12 3.73
N LEU A 97 -3.52 -10.10 2.99
CA LEU A 97 -3.72 -9.99 1.56
C LEU A 97 -5.08 -9.36 1.28
N SER A 98 -5.14 -8.52 0.27
CA SER A 98 -6.39 -7.97 -0.25
C SER A 98 -6.41 -8.07 -1.76
N ASP A 99 -7.58 -8.30 -2.32
CA ASP A 99 -7.79 -8.32 -3.76
C ASP A 99 -7.63 -6.90 -4.32
N ALA A 100 -6.63 -6.70 -5.18
CA ALA A 100 -6.41 -5.42 -5.83
C ALA A 100 -7.46 -5.12 -6.91
N GLN A 101 -8.09 -6.15 -7.51
CA GLN A 101 -9.15 -5.99 -8.51
C GLN A 101 -10.54 -5.75 -7.88
N GLY A 102 -10.66 -5.83 -6.54
CA GLY A 102 -11.79 -5.28 -5.79
C GLY A 102 -11.81 -3.76 -5.74
N ARG A 103 -10.84 -3.08 -6.37
CA ARG A 103 -10.70 -1.64 -6.46
C ARG A 103 -10.69 -1.17 -7.91
N PHE A 104 -11.10 0.08 -8.14
CA PHE A 104 -11.05 0.67 -9.47
C PHE A 104 -9.60 0.86 -9.91
N ASN A 105 -9.21 0.23 -11.01
CA ASN A 105 -7.89 0.42 -11.58
C ASN A 105 -7.86 1.72 -12.40
N VAL A 106 -7.03 2.66 -11.97
CA VAL A 106 -6.90 3.98 -12.60
C VAL A 106 -6.47 3.87 -14.08
N HIS A 107 -5.64 2.87 -14.41
CA HIS A 107 -5.23 2.65 -15.80
C HIS A 107 -6.36 2.13 -16.71
N ASN A 108 -7.52 1.75 -16.16
CA ASN A 108 -8.70 1.44 -16.98
C ASN A 108 -9.32 2.68 -17.63
N LEU A 109 -9.01 3.89 -17.15
CA LEU A 109 -9.52 5.14 -17.72
C LEU A 109 -9.10 5.34 -19.17
N LEU A 110 -7.96 4.78 -19.58
CA LEU A 110 -7.48 4.85 -20.95
C LEU A 110 -7.55 3.49 -21.65
N LEU A 111 -7.87 3.52 -22.93
CA LEU A 111 -7.76 2.40 -23.85
C LEU A 111 -6.28 2.15 -24.21
N PRO A 112 -5.93 0.98 -24.79
CA PRO A 112 -4.56 0.69 -25.21
C PRO A 112 -3.99 1.66 -26.26
N ASP A 113 -4.84 2.37 -27.00
CA ASP A 113 -4.45 3.42 -27.95
C ASP A 113 -4.25 4.80 -27.32
N GLY A 114 -4.38 4.90 -25.97
CA GLY A 114 -4.22 6.12 -25.21
C GLY A 114 -5.46 7.00 -25.12
N LYS A 115 -6.55 6.65 -25.80
CA LYS A 115 -7.82 7.40 -25.72
C LYS A 115 -8.58 7.06 -24.45
N GLU A 116 -9.46 7.97 -24.02
CA GLU A 116 -10.33 7.73 -22.89
C GLU A 116 -11.32 6.57 -23.14
N ASP A 117 -11.51 5.73 -22.13
CA ASP A 117 -12.60 4.76 -22.10
C ASP A 117 -13.82 5.41 -21.44
N ALA A 118 -14.75 5.88 -22.26
CA ALA A 118 -15.92 6.64 -21.78
C ALA A 118 -16.75 5.89 -20.72
N VAL A 119 -16.81 4.55 -20.78
CA VAL A 119 -17.56 3.75 -19.81
C VAL A 119 -16.81 3.66 -18.48
N GLN A 120 -15.50 3.51 -18.51
CA GLN A 120 -14.66 3.53 -17.32
C GLN A 120 -14.65 4.93 -16.68
N VAL A 121 -14.61 5.99 -17.49
CA VAL A 121 -14.75 7.37 -17.01
C VAL A 121 -16.10 7.60 -16.34
N GLN A 122 -17.19 7.06 -16.91
CA GLN A 122 -18.50 7.09 -16.29
C GLN A 122 -18.51 6.37 -14.94
N LEU A 123 -17.93 5.18 -14.86
CA LEU A 123 -17.79 4.43 -13.61
C LEU A 123 -17.02 5.26 -12.56
N TYR A 124 -15.91 5.87 -12.96
CA TYR A 124 -15.10 6.67 -12.04
C TYR A 124 -15.85 7.92 -11.56
N ARG A 125 -16.52 8.66 -12.43
CA ARG A 125 -17.36 9.81 -12.04
C ARG A 125 -18.48 9.40 -11.07
N ARG A 126 -19.08 8.23 -11.27
CA ARG A 126 -20.07 7.67 -10.33
C ARG A 126 -19.45 7.31 -8.98
N LEU A 127 -18.24 6.74 -8.97
CA LEU A 127 -17.52 6.47 -7.73
C LEU A 127 -17.23 7.78 -6.97
N LEU A 128 -16.76 8.81 -7.65
CA LEU A 128 -16.58 10.14 -7.06
C LEU A 128 -17.87 10.68 -6.43
N ALA A 129 -19.00 10.54 -7.12
CA ALA A 129 -20.30 10.95 -6.60
C ALA A 129 -20.71 10.15 -5.34
N GLN A 130 -20.51 8.81 -5.32
CA GLN A 130 -20.78 7.99 -4.13
C GLN A 130 -19.90 8.39 -2.94
N LEU A 131 -18.69 8.86 -3.21
CA LEU A 131 -17.76 9.36 -2.22
C LEU A 131 -17.96 10.86 -1.92
N GLN A 132 -18.98 11.52 -2.49
CA GLN A 132 -19.23 12.97 -2.34
C GLN A 132 -17.96 13.79 -2.67
N LEU A 133 -17.27 13.42 -3.74
CA LEU A 133 -16.11 14.12 -4.26
C LEU A 133 -16.45 14.87 -5.55
N PRO A 134 -15.75 15.98 -5.86
CA PRO A 134 -16.01 16.75 -7.08
C PRO A 134 -15.83 15.93 -8.35
N ALA A 135 -16.77 16.04 -9.29
CA ALA A 135 -16.69 15.37 -10.59
C ALA A 135 -15.48 15.85 -11.43
N ALA A 136 -15.03 17.09 -11.19
CA ALA A 136 -13.83 17.68 -11.81
C ALA A 136 -12.56 16.82 -11.65
N LEU A 137 -12.49 16.02 -10.59
CA LEU A 137 -11.37 15.12 -10.36
C LEU A 137 -11.20 14.08 -11.47
N ALA A 138 -12.26 13.74 -12.21
CA ALA A 138 -12.15 12.84 -13.35
C ALA A 138 -11.43 13.52 -14.53
N ASP A 139 -11.76 14.77 -14.80
CA ASP A 139 -11.14 15.54 -15.91
C ASP A 139 -9.65 15.78 -15.63
N THR A 140 -9.32 16.21 -14.40
CA THR A 140 -7.92 16.43 -14.01
C THR A 140 -7.07 15.17 -14.01
N LEU A 141 -7.67 14.01 -13.69
CA LEU A 141 -6.95 12.73 -13.75
C LEU A 141 -6.76 12.25 -15.17
N LEU A 142 -7.73 12.45 -16.04
CA LEU A 142 -7.63 12.10 -17.45
C LEU A 142 -6.55 12.91 -18.15
N ASP A 143 -6.53 14.25 -17.99
CA ASP A 143 -5.50 15.13 -18.53
C ASP A 143 -4.09 14.77 -18.00
N TRP A 144 -4.02 14.26 -16.76
CA TRP A 144 -2.75 13.80 -16.21
C TRP A 144 -2.25 12.49 -16.83
N LEU A 145 -3.17 11.63 -17.29
CA LEU A 145 -2.86 10.27 -17.75
C LEU A 145 -2.67 10.18 -19.27
N ASP A 146 -3.38 11.00 -20.06
CA ASP A 146 -3.27 10.96 -21.52
C ASP A 146 -1.98 11.62 -22.05
N ALA A 147 -1.79 11.58 -23.34
CA ALA A 147 -0.53 11.99 -23.97
C ALA A 147 -0.64 13.32 -24.71
N ASP A 148 -1.84 13.86 -24.87
CA ASP A 148 -2.04 15.14 -25.54
C ASP A 148 -1.95 16.31 -24.55
N ASP A 149 -2.15 17.54 -25.00
CA ASP A 149 -2.14 18.76 -24.19
C ASP A 149 -3.49 19.51 -24.36
N GLU A 150 -4.56 18.74 -24.66
CA GLU A 150 -5.92 19.26 -24.85
C GLU A 150 -6.69 19.27 -23.54
N GLN A 151 -6.70 20.42 -22.88
CA GLN A 151 -7.31 20.56 -21.56
C GLN A 151 -8.82 20.32 -21.60
N ARG A 152 -9.31 19.37 -20.79
CA ARG A 152 -10.74 19.16 -20.53
C ARG A 152 -11.36 20.34 -19.79
N PRO A 153 -12.69 20.52 -19.80
CA PRO A 153 -13.37 21.70 -19.25
C PRO A 153 -12.98 22.02 -17.79
N GLN A 154 -12.73 21.03 -16.96
CA GLN A 154 -12.30 21.19 -15.57
C GLN A 154 -10.92 20.58 -15.29
N GLY A 155 -10.22 20.21 -16.35
CA GLY A 155 -8.94 19.55 -16.31
C GLY A 155 -7.76 20.49 -16.03
N ALA A 156 -6.55 19.98 -16.24
CA ALA A 156 -5.31 20.72 -16.12
C ALA A 156 -4.20 20.04 -16.92
N GLU A 157 -3.58 20.80 -17.80
CA GLU A 157 -2.47 20.39 -18.64
C GLU A 157 -1.15 21.02 -18.23
N SER A 158 -0.10 20.75 -18.98
CA SER A 158 1.28 21.19 -18.68
C SER A 158 1.41 22.68 -18.39
N ALA A 159 0.65 23.54 -19.07
CA ALA A 159 0.63 24.97 -18.83
C ALA A 159 0.12 25.33 -17.41
N TRP A 160 -0.90 24.62 -16.93
CA TRP A 160 -1.43 24.83 -15.57
C TRP A 160 -0.41 24.44 -14.51
N TYR A 161 0.27 23.30 -14.67
CA TYR A 161 1.25 22.82 -13.72
C TYR A 161 2.53 23.67 -13.70
N ALA A 162 2.96 24.18 -14.86
CA ALA A 162 4.08 25.08 -14.97
C ALA A 162 3.83 26.46 -14.30
N ALA A 163 2.57 26.87 -14.22
CA ALA A 163 2.17 28.14 -13.58
C ALA A 163 2.04 28.04 -12.04
N GLN A 164 2.18 26.87 -11.45
CA GLN A 164 2.11 26.71 -9.98
C GLN A 164 3.35 27.28 -9.29
N GLN A 165 3.28 27.50 -7.97
CA GLN A 165 4.39 27.95 -7.14
C GLN A 165 4.65 26.95 -6.00
N PRO A 166 5.77 26.22 -6.00
CA PRO A 166 6.77 26.16 -7.08
C PRO A 166 6.23 25.47 -8.34
N PRO A 167 6.73 25.85 -9.53
CA PRO A 167 6.36 25.17 -10.78
C PRO A 167 6.77 23.70 -10.75
N TYR A 168 5.96 22.84 -11.37
CA TYR A 168 6.36 21.45 -11.57
C TYR A 168 5.88 20.94 -12.94
N ALA A 169 6.66 20.02 -13.50
CA ALA A 169 6.35 19.42 -14.78
C ALA A 169 5.40 18.24 -14.61
N MET A 170 4.43 18.12 -15.50
CA MET A 170 3.69 16.87 -15.63
C MET A 170 4.64 15.74 -16.03
N PRO A 171 4.52 14.55 -15.42
CA PRO A 171 5.22 13.39 -15.95
C PRO A 171 4.71 13.06 -17.36
N PRO A 172 5.53 12.38 -18.17
CA PRO A 172 5.03 11.81 -19.40
C PRO A 172 3.82 10.91 -19.17
N ALA A 173 2.88 10.90 -20.10
CA ALA A 173 1.64 10.12 -20.07
C ALA A 173 1.82 8.70 -19.52
N ASN A 174 0.82 8.20 -18.80
CA ASN A 174 0.77 6.84 -18.22
C ASN A 174 1.88 6.46 -17.23
N ARG A 175 2.54 7.42 -16.57
CA ARG A 175 3.61 7.11 -15.60
C ARG A 175 3.18 7.17 -14.13
N VAL A 176 1.90 7.15 -13.82
CA VAL A 176 1.45 7.00 -12.44
C VAL A 176 1.64 5.55 -12.02
N GLN A 177 2.61 5.29 -11.17
CA GLN A 177 2.94 3.95 -10.68
C GLN A 177 2.47 3.72 -9.24
N LYS A 178 2.21 4.80 -8.49
CA LYS A 178 1.83 4.77 -7.07
C LYS A 178 0.67 5.71 -6.81
N LEU A 179 -0.29 5.28 -6.00
CA LEU A 179 -1.43 6.12 -5.62
C LEU A 179 -0.98 7.44 -4.94
N ALA A 180 0.13 7.42 -4.21
CA ALA A 180 0.70 8.62 -3.60
C ALA A 180 1.11 9.70 -4.61
N GLN A 181 1.39 9.34 -5.87
CA GLN A 181 1.72 10.28 -6.93
C GLN A 181 0.49 11.09 -7.38
N LEU A 182 -0.72 10.59 -7.15
CA LEU A 182 -1.95 11.35 -7.45
C LEU A 182 -2.03 12.68 -6.67
N ARG A 183 -1.26 12.83 -5.59
CA ARG A 183 -1.16 14.12 -4.87
C ARG A 183 -0.66 15.28 -5.74
N TRP A 184 -0.01 14.99 -6.86
CA TRP A 184 0.48 15.97 -7.81
C TRP A 184 -0.59 16.39 -8.83
N VAL A 185 -1.67 15.61 -8.95
CA VAL A 185 -2.80 15.92 -9.83
C VAL A 185 -3.65 17.02 -9.21
N LYS A 186 -4.03 18.01 -10.01
CA LYS A 186 -4.88 19.12 -9.58
C LYS A 186 -6.14 18.59 -8.85
N GLY A 187 -6.35 19.06 -7.62
CA GLY A 187 -7.51 18.70 -6.80
C GLY A 187 -7.33 17.47 -5.90
N TYR A 188 -6.29 16.64 -6.12
CA TYR A 188 -6.04 15.43 -5.33
C TYR A 188 -5.24 15.75 -4.05
N ASN A 189 -5.85 16.48 -3.13
CA ASN A 189 -5.26 16.75 -1.82
C ASN A 189 -5.34 15.52 -0.89
N SER A 190 -4.74 15.64 0.31
CA SER A 190 -4.70 14.55 1.30
C SER A 190 -6.09 14.05 1.73
N GLN A 191 -7.09 14.92 1.82
CA GLN A 191 -8.46 14.56 2.18
C GLN A 191 -9.15 13.77 1.06
N VAL A 192 -9.00 14.21 -0.20
CA VAL A 192 -9.48 13.49 -1.38
C VAL A 192 -8.84 12.12 -1.47
N LEU A 193 -7.51 12.05 -1.34
CA LEU A 193 -6.78 10.79 -1.41
C LEU A 193 -7.15 9.84 -0.27
N ALA A 194 -7.34 10.32 0.94
CA ALA A 194 -7.77 9.48 2.07
C ALA A 194 -9.14 8.81 1.82
N ARG A 195 -10.06 9.50 1.10
CA ARG A 195 -11.38 8.94 0.72
C ARG A 195 -11.31 8.01 -0.49
N LEU A 196 -10.41 8.27 -1.44
CA LEU A 196 -10.28 7.50 -2.68
C LEU A 196 -9.39 6.26 -2.55
N ALA A 197 -8.30 6.34 -1.79
CA ALA A 197 -7.30 5.27 -1.71
C ALA A 197 -7.87 3.86 -1.37
N PRO A 198 -8.88 3.71 -0.51
CA PRO A 198 -9.50 2.40 -0.27
C PRO A 198 -10.20 1.80 -1.50
N HIS A 199 -10.52 2.61 -2.50
CA HIS A 199 -11.32 2.24 -3.67
C HIS A 199 -10.54 2.27 -4.98
N LEU A 200 -9.28 2.71 -4.96
CA LEU A 200 -8.41 2.79 -6.14
C LEU A 200 -7.26 1.81 -6.07
N THR A 201 -6.82 1.40 -7.24
CA THR A 201 -5.59 0.64 -7.44
C THR A 201 -4.87 1.13 -8.70
N LEU A 202 -3.59 0.82 -8.80
CA LEU A 202 -2.75 1.02 -9.98
C LEU A 202 -2.16 -0.33 -10.34
N LEU A 203 -2.69 -0.96 -11.38
CA LEU A 203 -2.22 -2.25 -11.87
C LEU A 203 -1.52 -2.05 -13.23
N PRO A 204 -0.52 -2.89 -13.57
CA PRO A 204 0.32 -2.68 -14.75
C PRO A 204 -0.44 -2.77 -16.08
N GLN A 205 -1.63 -3.35 -16.07
CA GLN A 205 -2.51 -3.46 -17.24
C GLN A 205 -3.96 -3.24 -16.85
N ARG A 206 -4.83 -3.09 -17.85
CA ARG A 206 -6.27 -3.04 -17.65
C ARG A 206 -6.77 -4.34 -17.03
N THR A 207 -7.71 -4.24 -16.09
CA THR A 207 -8.24 -5.39 -15.35
C THR A 207 -9.73 -5.31 -15.17
N ALA A 208 -10.37 -6.48 -15.10
CA ALA A 208 -11.77 -6.59 -14.68
C ALA A 208 -11.92 -6.29 -13.19
N LEU A 209 -13.08 -5.78 -12.77
CA LEU A 209 -13.46 -5.65 -11.36
C LEU A 209 -13.98 -6.98 -10.83
N ASN A 210 -13.54 -7.40 -9.65
CA ASN A 210 -14.09 -8.57 -8.99
C ASN A 210 -15.30 -8.19 -8.11
N VAL A 211 -16.50 -8.57 -8.53
CA VAL A 211 -17.75 -8.23 -7.81
C VAL A 211 -17.86 -8.86 -6.43
N ASN A 212 -17.09 -9.93 -6.16
CA ASN A 212 -17.05 -10.57 -4.85
C ASN A 212 -16.24 -9.78 -3.81
N THR A 213 -15.42 -8.83 -4.25
CA THR A 213 -14.50 -8.10 -3.35
C THR A 213 -14.67 -6.58 -3.40
N ILE A 214 -15.39 -6.03 -4.42
CA ILE A 214 -15.61 -4.57 -4.51
C ILE A 214 -16.30 -4.01 -3.28
N SER A 215 -15.98 -2.75 -2.97
CA SER A 215 -16.59 -1.99 -1.87
C SER A 215 -18.00 -1.52 -2.18
N LEU A 216 -18.77 -1.16 -1.15
CA LEU A 216 -20.13 -0.63 -1.30
C LEU A 216 -20.22 0.57 -2.27
N PRO A 217 -19.37 1.62 -2.15
CA PRO A 217 -19.40 2.74 -3.10
C PRO A 217 -19.13 2.30 -4.54
N LEU A 218 -18.20 1.35 -4.74
CA LEU A 218 -17.84 0.88 -6.07
C LEU A 218 -18.93 -0.01 -6.67
N MET A 219 -19.63 -0.81 -5.86
CA MET A 219 -20.79 -1.59 -6.31
C MET A 219 -21.94 -0.66 -6.76
N MET A 220 -22.24 0.40 -6.00
CA MET A 220 -23.24 1.42 -6.38
C MET A 220 -22.81 2.21 -7.62
N ALA A 221 -21.52 2.42 -7.82
CA ALA A 221 -20.99 3.06 -9.01
C ALA A 221 -21.13 2.15 -10.25
N LEU A 222 -20.82 0.85 -10.09
CA LEU A 222 -20.90 -0.16 -11.15
C LEU A 222 -22.33 -0.37 -11.66
N VAL A 223 -23.32 -0.34 -10.78
CA VAL A 223 -24.72 -0.59 -11.15
C VAL A 223 -25.55 0.69 -11.04
N PRO A 224 -25.87 1.34 -12.17
CA PRO A 224 -26.74 2.52 -12.18
C PRO A 224 -28.10 2.25 -11.55
N GLY A 225 -28.55 3.16 -10.68
CA GLY A 225 -29.84 3.02 -9.99
C GLY A 225 -29.84 2.10 -8.76
N LEU A 226 -28.75 1.39 -8.49
CA LEU A 226 -28.66 0.55 -7.29
C LEU A 226 -28.63 1.42 -6.03
N GLY A 227 -29.69 1.30 -5.21
CA GLY A 227 -29.79 2.01 -3.93
C GLY A 227 -28.85 1.43 -2.87
N ARG A 228 -28.45 2.26 -1.90
CA ARG A 228 -27.52 1.86 -0.82
C ARG A 228 -28.00 0.62 -0.05
N GLY A 229 -29.28 0.51 0.25
CA GLY A 229 -29.85 -0.65 0.95
C GLY A 229 -29.73 -1.93 0.15
N GLN A 230 -30.03 -1.87 -1.16
CA GLN A 230 -29.89 -3.02 -2.08
C GLN A 230 -28.41 -3.43 -2.23
N ALA A 231 -27.51 -2.46 -2.41
CA ALA A 231 -26.08 -2.73 -2.48
C ALA A 231 -25.54 -3.37 -1.19
N GLN A 232 -25.99 -2.91 -0.03
CA GLN A 232 -25.61 -3.50 1.26
C GLN A 232 -26.16 -4.92 1.40
N ALA A 233 -27.39 -5.18 0.94
CA ALA A 233 -27.98 -6.52 0.94
C ALA A 233 -27.16 -7.49 0.06
N LEU A 234 -26.73 -7.06 -1.13
CA LEU A 234 -25.85 -7.85 -2.02
C LEU A 234 -24.50 -8.16 -1.35
N ILE A 235 -23.89 -7.17 -0.68
CA ILE A 235 -22.63 -7.36 0.06
C ILE A 235 -22.81 -8.35 1.20
N ASN A 236 -23.87 -8.24 1.97
CA ASN A 236 -24.17 -9.17 3.05
C ASN A 236 -24.44 -10.59 2.50
N GLN A 237 -25.18 -10.70 1.39
CA GLN A 237 -25.46 -11.98 0.75
C GLN A 237 -24.17 -12.65 0.23
N ARG A 238 -23.28 -11.89 -0.43
CA ARG A 238 -22.02 -12.47 -0.95
C ARG A 238 -21.07 -12.95 0.15
N SER A 239 -21.17 -12.44 1.39
CA SER A 239 -20.36 -12.92 2.51
C SER A 239 -20.70 -14.35 2.93
N THR A 240 -21.93 -14.80 2.66
CA THR A 240 -22.38 -16.19 2.91
C THR A 240 -22.43 -17.02 1.63
N THR A 241 -22.78 -16.40 0.52
CA THR A 241 -22.91 -17.04 -0.80
C THR A 241 -22.34 -16.12 -1.87
N TYR A 242 -21.09 -16.31 -2.20
CA TYR A 242 -20.40 -15.51 -3.22
C TYR A 242 -21.07 -15.61 -4.60
N PHE A 243 -20.80 -14.64 -5.48
CA PHE A 243 -21.25 -14.68 -6.88
C PHE A 243 -20.37 -15.67 -7.66
N LYS A 244 -21.01 -16.65 -8.31
CA LYS A 244 -20.31 -17.73 -9.03
C LYS A 244 -19.75 -17.26 -10.37
N ASP A 245 -20.45 -16.32 -11.01
CA ASP A 245 -20.10 -15.73 -12.30
C ASP A 245 -20.86 -14.41 -12.53
N LYS A 246 -20.65 -13.80 -13.71
CA LYS A 246 -21.34 -12.56 -14.12
C LYS A 246 -22.87 -12.73 -14.18
N ALA A 247 -23.35 -13.91 -14.60
CA ALA A 247 -24.77 -14.17 -14.73
C ALA A 247 -25.46 -14.29 -13.36
N ASP A 248 -24.85 -15.01 -12.42
CA ASP A 248 -25.31 -15.10 -11.04
C ASP A 248 -25.37 -13.74 -10.37
N PHE A 249 -24.34 -12.88 -10.56
CA PHE A 249 -24.39 -11.49 -10.10
C PHE A 249 -25.57 -10.73 -10.69
N GLY A 250 -25.75 -10.81 -12.00
CA GLY A 250 -26.87 -10.16 -12.72
C GLY A 250 -28.24 -10.63 -12.24
N LEU A 251 -28.42 -11.93 -12.01
CA LEU A 251 -29.69 -12.51 -11.52
C LEU A 251 -30.07 -12.05 -10.09
N ARG A 252 -29.07 -11.68 -9.27
CA ARG A 252 -29.33 -11.17 -7.92
C ARG A 252 -29.60 -9.67 -7.89
N LEU A 253 -29.43 -8.96 -9.00
CA LEU A 253 -29.86 -7.57 -9.13
C LEU A 253 -31.38 -7.51 -9.26
N THR A 254 -32.03 -6.74 -8.41
CA THR A 254 -33.49 -6.57 -8.42
C THR A 254 -33.88 -5.31 -9.23
N GLY A 255 -35.09 -5.30 -9.82
CA GLY A 255 -35.63 -4.10 -10.46
C GLY A 255 -35.05 -3.80 -11.86
N ASN A 256 -34.69 -4.83 -12.63
CA ASN A 256 -34.11 -4.70 -13.98
C ASN A 256 -32.84 -3.84 -14.05
N LEU A 257 -32.07 -3.81 -12.94
CA LEU A 257 -30.80 -3.10 -12.90
C LEU A 257 -29.75 -3.85 -13.72
N VAL A 258 -28.94 -3.09 -14.45
CA VAL A 258 -27.87 -3.63 -15.29
C VAL A 258 -26.55 -2.93 -14.94
N PRO A 259 -25.46 -3.66 -14.74
CA PRO A 259 -24.14 -3.07 -14.56
C PRO A 259 -23.71 -2.26 -15.79
N LEU A 260 -22.84 -1.27 -15.60
CA LEU A 260 -22.18 -0.60 -16.70
C LEU A 260 -21.42 -1.62 -17.58
N ALA A 261 -21.28 -1.31 -18.85
CA ALA A 261 -20.58 -2.16 -19.82
C ALA A 261 -19.05 -2.11 -19.65
N VAL A 262 -18.58 -2.18 -18.40
CA VAL A 262 -17.16 -2.32 -18.06
C VAL A 262 -16.81 -3.78 -17.88
N GLU A 263 -15.51 -4.10 -17.93
CA GLU A 263 -15.06 -5.44 -17.58
C GLU A 263 -15.19 -5.67 -16.07
N TYR A 264 -16.00 -6.67 -15.71
CA TYR A 264 -16.11 -7.18 -14.34
C TYR A 264 -16.19 -8.70 -14.34
N GLY A 265 -15.95 -9.32 -13.23
CA GLY A 265 -15.97 -10.77 -13.09
C GLY A 265 -15.95 -11.19 -11.62
N VAL A 266 -15.52 -12.42 -11.40
CA VAL A 266 -15.45 -13.05 -10.07
C VAL A 266 -14.05 -13.57 -9.76
N ARG A 267 -13.08 -13.29 -10.62
CA ARG A 267 -11.69 -13.72 -10.51
C ARG A 267 -10.74 -12.55 -10.47
N SER A 268 -9.65 -12.72 -9.75
CA SER A 268 -8.57 -11.74 -9.60
C SER A 268 -7.20 -12.39 -9.81
N ASP A 269 -6.31 -11.66 -10.44
CA ASP A 269 -4.93 -12.08 -10.64
C ASP A 269 -3.96 -11.24 -9.79
N TYR A 270 -4.38 -10.06 -9.30
CA TYR A 270 -3.55 -9.12 -8.57
C TYR A 270 -3.98 -8.99 -7.11
N PHE A 271 -3.03 -9.15 -6.21
CA PHE A 271 -3.25 -9.08 -4.77
C PHE A 271 -2.25 -8.14 -4.10
N LEU A 272 -2.73 -7.35 -3.15
CA LEU A 272 -1.92 -6.44 -2.36
C LEU A 272 -1.68 -7.06 -0.98
N LEU A 273 -0.42 -7.31 -0.67
CA LEU A 273 0.04 -7.66 0.67
C LEU A 273 0.33 -6.38 1.45
N GLN A 274 -0.20 -6.29 2.65
CA GLN A 274 0.17 -5.31 3.65
C GLN A 274 0.60 -6.05 4.90
N SER A 275 1.84 -5.89 5.33
CA SER A 275 2.35 -6.52 6.54
C SER A 275 3.09 -5.53 7.42
N GLU A 276 3.05 -5.80 8.71
CA GLU A 276 3.69 -5.02 9.75
C GLU A 276 4.49 -5.95 10.67
N ILE A 277 5.77 -5.67 10.79
CA ILE A 277 6.71 -6.42 11.61
C ILE A 277 7.19 -5.49 12.71
N ARG A 278 6.81 -5.78 13.95
CA ARG A 278 7.16 -4.99 15.13
C ARG A 278 8.22 -5.70 15.96
N HIS A 279 9.33 -5.02 16.11
CA HIS A 279 10.38 -5.36 17.06
C HIS A 279 10.42 -4.27 18.15
N PRO A 280 10.88 -4.53 19.39
CA PRO A 280 10.89 -3.52 20.46
C PRO A 280 11.54 -2.17 20.11
N ARG A 281 12.48 -2.15 19.16
CA ARG A 281 13.22 -0.95 18.78
C ARG A 281 12.87 -0.38 17.40
N SER A 282 12.11 -1.11 16.58
CA SER A 282 11.80 -0.70 15.21
C SER A 282 10.52 -1.37 14.71
N MET A 283 9.85 -0.72 13.76
CA MET A 283 8.71 -1.28 13.05
C MET A 283 8.99 -1.17 11.56
N LEU A 284 8.83 -2.27 10.85
CA LEU A 284 8.89 -2.33 9.39
C LEU A 284 7.48 -2.60 8.86
N ARG A 285 7.02 -1.72 7.99
CA ARG A 285 5.84 -1.96 7.16
C ARG A 285 6.29 -2.39 5.78
N VAL A 286 5.68 -3.44 5.26
CA VAL A 286 5.92 -3.94 3.91
C VAL A 286 4.60 -3.97 3.16
N ASP A 287 4.53 -3.22 2.07
CA ASP A 287 3.45 -3.27 1.10
C ASP A 287 4.01 -3.90 -0.19
N ALA A 288 3.32 -4.89 -0.75
CA ALA A 288 3.75 -5.55 -1.99
C ALA A 288 2.56 -5.90 -2.88
N LEU A 289 2.73 -5.71 -4.20
CA LEU A 289 1.76 -6.18 -5.20
C LEU A 289 2.25 -7.51 -5.77
N LEU A 290 1.40 -8.52 -5.67
CA LEU A 290 1.65 -9.85 -6.19
C LEU A 290 0.74 -10.13 -7.39
N LEU A 291 1.32 -10.71 -8.44
CA LEU A 291 0.59 -11.31 -9.54
C LEU A 291 0.48 -12.82 -9.26
N ARG A 292 -0.74 -13.30 -9.15
CA ARG A 292 -1.02 -14.72 -8.89
C ARG A 292 -0.64 -15.58 -10.09
N ASN A 293 0.02 -16.69 -9.81
CA ASN A 293 0.37 -17.71 -10.78
C ASN A 293 0.25 -19.09 -10.11
N GLU A 294 -0.16 -20.11 -10.84
CA GLU A 294 -0.30 -21.48 -10.36
C GLU A 294 1.01 -22.10 -9.85
N GLN A 295 2.15 -21.73 -10.41
CA GLN A 295 3.46 -22.27 -10.03
C GLN A 295 4.08 -21.48 -8.88
N ALA A 296 4.20 -20.16 -9.06
CA ALA A 296 4.74 -19.26 -8.06
C ALA A 296 4.24 -17.83 -8.34
N SER A 297 3.64 -17.18 -7.36
CA SER A 297 3.20 -15.79 -7.51
C SER A 297 4.39 -14.86 -7.66
N LYS A 298 4.28 -13.88 -8.57
CA LYS A 298 5.34 -12.92 -8.87
C LYS A 298 5.13 -11.63 -8.10
N VAL A 299 6.12 -11.18 -7.36
CA VAL A 299 6.16 -9.84 -6.78
C VAL A 299 6.44 -8.83 -7.89
N LEU A 300 5.50 -7.92 -8.14
CA LEU A 300 5.62 -6.88 -9.16
C LEU A 300 6.31 -5.63 -8.62
N TRP A 301 5.98 -5.25 -7.41
CA TRP A 301 6.68 -4.23 -6.64
C TRP A 301 6.57 -4.51 -5.14
N ARG A 302 7.52 -3.98 -4.39
CA ARG A 302 7.57 -4.03 -2.93
C ARG A 302 8.04 -2.67 -2.41
N GLU A 303 7.41 -2.19 -1.35
CA GLU A 303 7.79 -0.98 -0.62
C GLU A 303 8.00 -1.30 0.84
N GLU A 304 9.05 -0.72 1.40
CA GLU A 304 9.38 -0.86 2.81
C GLU A 304 9.40 0.52 3.47
N GLY A 305 8.67 0.65 4.56
CA GLY A 305 8.66 1.84 5.40
C GLY A 305 9.12 1.51 6.81
N VAL A 306 10.23 2.10 7.24
CA VAL A 306 10.64 2.01 8.65
C VAL A 306 9.90 3.09 9.43
N VAL A 307 9.07 2.68 10.37
CA VAL A 307 8.39 3.61 11.30
C VAL A 307 9.15 3.57 12.63
N PRO A 308 9.66 4.71 13.13
CA PRO A 308 10.22 4.75 14.46
C PRO A 308 9.15 4.36 15.48
N VAL A 309 9.43 3.35 16.28
CA VAL A 309 8.59 3.08 17.45
C VAL A 309 8.76 4.26 18.39
N ALA A 310 7.73 5.08 18.57
CA ALA A 310 7.73 6.10 19.60
C ALA A 310 8.07 5.39 20.91
N ALA A 311 9.11 5.85 21.60
CA ALA A 311 9.48 5.33 22.91
C ALA A 311 8.19 5.35 23.76
N ALA A 312 7.76 4.19 24.22
CA ALA A 312 6.66 4.12 25.17
C ALA A 312 7.08 5.01 26.33
N THR A 313 6.42 6.12 26.51
CA THR A 313 6.54 6.92 27.71
C THR A 313 6.07 6.00 28.84
N ASN A 314 7.02 5.45 29.56
CA ASN A 314 6.75 4.81 30.83
C ASN A 314 6.11 5.88 31.72
N GLY A 315 4.79 5.90 31.74
CA GLY A 315 4.02 6.58 32.75
C GLY A 315 4.13 5.76 34.04
N GLU A 316 5.19 5.98 34.78
CA GLU A 316 5.20 5.71 36.20
C GLU A 316 4.35 6.80 36.87
N SER A 317 3.28 6.40 37.48
CA SER A 317 2.72 7.07 38.66
C SER A 317 2.03 6.06 39.53
#